data_553d63db363bb7ad9886ad464e20e47e
#
_entry.id   553d63db363bb7ad9886ad464e20e47e
#
_cell.length_a   1.000
_cell.length_b   1.000
_cell.length_c   1.000
_cell.angle_alpha   90.00
_cell.angle_beta   90.00
_cell.angle_gamma   90.00
#
_symmetry.space_group_name_H-M   'P 1'
#
loop_
_entity.id
_entity.type
_entity.pdbx_description
1 polymer ?
#
loop_
_entity_poly.entity_id
_entity_poly.type
_entity_poly.pdbx_seq_one_letter_code
_entity_poly.pdbx_strand_id
1 'polypeptide(L)'
;MSHSSSVVLVTEDDRSLGTGDKLRAHIEGWLHRAFSVFIFDDDGRLLLQQRTEDKYHSGGLWSNTCCSHPRPGESYREAARRRLPEEMGFEAPLTPVFEETYHLPVGDDLVEHEYNQVFVGRAPDPDVRPSADEVDDWAWVHPDALRDDMAARPTHYTSWFRLLLGPALDNTPTDAVSSSR
;
A
#
# COMPACT_ATOMS: atom_id res chain seq x y z
N MET A 1 2.45 -0.21 -25.97
CA MET A 1 2.37 -1.64 -25.62
C MET A 1 2.11 -1.75 -24.12
N SER A 2 0.92 -2.14 -23.74
CA SER A 2 0.58 -2.40 -22.35
C SER A 2 1.43 -3.60 -21.88
N HIS A 3 2.40 -3.36 -21.03
CA HIS A 3 3.06 -4.44 -20.32
C HIS A 3 2.03 -5.02 -19.35
N SER A 4 1.40 -6.13 -19.75
CA SER A 4 0.62 -6.95 -18.85
C SER A 4 1.53 -7.29 -17.67
N SER A 5 1.27 -6.65 -16.52
CA SER A 5 2.06 -6.91 -15.32
C SER A 5 1.63 -8.24 -14.72
N SER A 6 2.58 -9.14 -14.50
CA SER A 6 2.32 -10.43 -13.85
C SER A 6 2.34 -10.30 -12.33
N VAL A 7 1.43 -11.00 -11.66
CA VAL A 7 1.41 -11.19 -10.21
C VAL A 7 1.74 -12.63 -9.84
N VAL A 8 2.21 -12.85 -8.63
CA VAL A 8 2.48 -14.19 -8.09
C VAL A 8 1.22 -14.71 -7.42
N LEU A 9 0.65 -15.79 -7.97
CA LEU A 9 -0.51 -16.47 -7.39
C LEU A 9 -0.05 -17.36 -6.24
N VAL A 10 -0.83 -17.39 -5.17
CA VAL A 10 -0.45 -18.10 -3.93
C VAL A 10 -1.63 -18.84 -3.30
N THR A 11 -1.29 -19.76 -2.40
CA THR A 11 -2.22 -20.36 -1.44
C THR A 11 -2.43 -19.43 -0.23
N GLU A 12 -3.35 -19.78 0.66
CA GLU A 12 -3.61 -19.01 1.90
C GLU A 12 -2.40 -18.97 2.87
N ASP A 13 -1.47 -19.91 2.73
CA ASP A 13 -0.21 -19.96 3.47
C ASP A 13 1.01 -19.46 2.65
N ASP A 14 0.78 -18.60 1.66
CA ASP A 14 1.78 -17.91 0.83
C ASP A 14 2.68 -18.85 0.01
N ARG A 15 2.24 -20.05 -0.31
CA ARG A 15 2.98 -20.91 -1.25
C ARG A 15 2.66 -20.52 -2.69
N SER A 16 3.70 -20.30 -3.49
CA SER A 16 3.54 -19.94 -4.91
C SER A 16 2.87 -21.05 -5.71
N LEU A 17 1.83 -20.67 -6.45
CA LEU A 17 1.12 -21.52 -7.42
C LEU A 17 1.54 -21.21 -8.88
N GLY A 18 2.40 -20.19 -9.08
CA GLY A 18 2.80 -19.71 -10.38
C GLY A 18 2.47 -18.23 -10.55
N THR A 19 2.28 -17.81 -11.79
CA THR A 19 2.02 -16.40 -12.13
C THR A 19 0.73 -16.24 -12.91
N GLY A 20 0.11 -15.09 -12.79
CA GLY A 20 -1.08 -14.71 -13.56
C GLY A 20 -1.01 -13.27 -14.06
N ASP A 21 -1.81 -12.94 -15.05
CA ASP A 21 -2.02 -11.57 -15.47
C ASP A 21 -2.70 -10.77 -14.34
N LYS A 22 -2.19 -9.60 -14.03
CA LYS A 22 -2.67 -8.76 -12.92
C LYS A 22 -4.15 -8.40 -13.05
N LEU A 23 -4.56 -7.89 -14.21
CA LEU A 23 -5.96 -7.48 -14.41
C LEU A 23 -6.89 -8.68 -14.30
N ARG A 24 -6.50 -9.81 -14.88
CA ARG A 24 -7.27 -11.04 -14.80
C ARG A 24 -7.38 -11.56 -13.37
N ALA A 25 -6.31 -11.48 -12.57
CA ALA A 25 -6.35 -11.86 -11.17
C ALA A 25 -7.39 -11.02 -10.38
N HIS A 26 -7.54 -9.73 -10.68
CA HIS A 26 -8.55 -8.88 -10.07
C HIS A 26 -9.98 -9.17 -10.59
N ILE A 27 -10.15 -9.52 -11.86
CA ILE A 27 -11.46 -9.91 -12.44
C ILE A 27 -11.92 -11.25 -11.84
N GLU A 28 -11.04 -12.24 -11.81
CA GLU A 28 -11.36 -13.61 -11.36
C GLU A 28 -11.28 -13.77 -9.83
N GLY A 29 -10.76 -12.76 -9.11
CA GLY A 29 -10.56 -12.82 -7.66
C GLY A 29 -9.49 -13.83 -7.21
N TRP A 30 -8.42 -14.03 -7.99
CA TRP A 30 -7.35 -14.94 -7.63
C TRP A 30 -6.48 -14.38 -6.50
N LEU A 31 -6.21 -15.22 -5.50
CA LEU A 31 -5.30 -14.85 -4.41
C LEU A 31 -3.88 -14.68 -4.93
N HIS A 32 -3.32 -13.51 -4.72
CA HIS A 32 -1.99 -13.14 -5.19
C HIS A 32 -1.23 -12.29 -4.18
N ARG A 33 0.10 -12.24 -4.33
CA ARG A 33 1.00 -11.47 -3.46
C ARG A 33 0.84 -9.99 -3.69
N ALA A 34 0.78 -9.25 -2.58
CA ALA A 34 0.83 -7.80 -2.53
C ALA A 34 1.63 -7.33 -1.33
N PHE A 35 1.96 -6.04 -1.31
CA PHE A 35 2.54 -5.39 -0.13
C PHE A 35 1.98 -3.99 0.03
N SER A 36 2.03 -3.51 1.26
CA SER A 36 1.66 -2.15 1.63
C SER A 36 2.77 -1.51 2.47
N VAL A 37 3.08 -0.25 2.18
CA VAL A 37 4.10 0.54 2.89
C VAL A 37 3.45 1.70 3.60
N PHE A 38 3.82 1.89 4.87
CA PHE A 38 3.41 3.00 5.72
C PHE A 38 4.66 3.76 6.18
N ILE A 39 4.84 5.00 5.73
CA ILE A 39 5.97 5.85 6.10
C ILE A 39 5.52 6.93 7.07
N PHE A 40 6.24 7.02 8.19
CA PHE A 40 6.02 8.03 9.22
C PHE A 40 7.18 9.03 9.25
N ASP A 41 6.87 10.30 9.55
CA ASP A 41 7.87 11.32 9.84
C ASP A 41 8.23 11.35 11.34
N ASP A 42 9.07 12.32 11.73
CA ASP A 42 9.50 12.49 13.12
C ASP A 42 8.39 12.98 14.05
N ASP A 43 7.36 13.61 13.51
CA ASP A 43 6.17 14.05 14.25
C ASP A 43 5.10 12.95 14.37
N GLY A 44 5.38 11.75 13.84
CA GLY A 44 4.45 10.62 13.84
C GLY A 44 3.31 10.75 12.82
N ARG A 45 3.44 11.66 11.84
CA ARG A 45 2.46 11.78 10.75
C ARG A 45 2.71 10.70 9.72
N LEU A 46 1.64 10.15 9.16
CA LEU A 46 1.68 9.17 8.08
C LEU A 46 1.65 9.89 6.73
N LEU A 47 2.52 9.47 5.81
CA LEU A 47 2.49 9.92 4.43
C LEU A 47 1.43 9.16 3.64
N LEU A 48 0.45 9.90 3.13
CA LEU A 48 -0.60 9.40 2.24
C LEU A 48 -0.30 9.76 0.79
N GLN A 49 -0.79 8.94 -0.14
CA GLN A 49 -0.91 9.29 -1.55
C GLN A 49 -2.38 9.33 -2.00
N GLN A 50 -2.70 10.23 -2.90
CA GLN A 50 -3.94 10.18 -3.67
C GLN A 50 -3.63 9.48 -5.00
N ARG A 51 -4.29 8.36 -5.26
CA ARG A 51 -4.10 7.58 -6.49
C ARG A 51 -4.57 8.39 -7.69
N THR A 52 -3.82 8.34 -8.78
CA THR A 52 -4.27 8.99 -10.03
C THR A 52 -5.65 8.49 -10.45
N GLU A 53 -6.48 9.39 -10.98
CA GLU A 53 -7.84 9.06 -11.46
C GLU A 53 -7.84 8.02 -12.58
N ASP A 54 -6.77 7.93 -13.36
CA ASP A 54 -6.62 7.00 -14.49
C ASP A 54 -6.39 5.52 -14.07
N LYS A 55 -6.32 5.22 -12.77
CA LYS A 55 -6.24 3.83 -12.30
C LYS A 55 -7.52 3.06 -12.65
N TYR A 56 -7.37 1.82 -13.09
CA TYR A 56 -8.50 0.96 -13.49
C TYR A 56 -9.44 0.58 -12.33
N HIS A 57 -9.03 0.79 -11.08
CA HIS A 57 -9.90 0.77 -9.88
C HIS A 57 -9.39 1.73 -8.82
N SER A 58 -10.28 2.18 -7.96
CA SER A 58 -9.97 3.05 -6.80
C SER A 58 -9.19 4.31 -7.20
N GLY A 59 -9.37 4.81 -8.43
CA GLY A 59 -8.77 6.07 -8.89
C GLY A 59 -9.30 7.27 -8.09
N GLY A 60 -8.46 8.27 -7.86
CA GLY A 60 -8.78 9.47 -7.10
C GLY A 60 -8.89 9.28 -5.57
N LEU A 61 -8.79 8.04 -5.06
CA LEU A 61 -8.89 7.76 -3.63
C LEU A 61 -7.54 7.92 -2.91
N TRP A 62 -7.62 8.33 -1.64
CA TRP A 62 -6.48 8.36 -0.73
C TRP A 62 -6.13 6.98 -0.20
N SER A 63 -4.85 6.72 -0.08
CA SER A 63 -4.30 5.44 0.38
C SER A 63 -3.05 5.66 1.25
N ASN A 64 -2.54 4.58 1.84
CA ASN A 64 -1.24 4.56 2.50
C ASN A 64 -0.12 4.94 1.51
N THR A 65 1.11 5.04 1.99
CA THR A 65 2.23 5.62 1.25
C THR A 65 2.50 4.95 -0.10
N CYS A 66 2.50 3.62 -0.15
CA CYS A 66 2.75 2.85 -1.37
C CYS A 66 2.13 1.45 -1.26
N CYS A 67 1.52 0.96 -2.34
CA CYS A 67 1.00 -0.39 -2.47
C CYS A 67 1.32 -0.93 -3.86
N SER A 68 1.76 -2.16 -3.94
CA SER A 68 1.97 -2.83 -5.22
C SER A 68 2.15 -4.35 -5.05
N HIS A 69 2.67 -4.99 -6.06
CA HIS A 69 2.82 -6.43 -6.13
C HIS A 69 4.28 -6.82 -6.39
N PRO A 70 4.80 -7.87 -5.72
CA PRO A 70 6.07 -8.46 -6.11
C PRO A 70 6.02 -9.00 -7.54
N ARG A 71 7.10 -8.81 -8.28
CA ARG A 71 7.30 -9.48 -9.57
C ARG A 71 7.64 -10.96 -9.35
N PRO A 72 7.44 -11.82 -10.35
CA PRO A 72 7.93 -13.20 -10.29
C PRO A 72 9.42 -13.25 -9.92
N GLY A 73 9.77 -14.02 -8.88
CA GLY A 73 11.13 -14.14 -8.37
C GLY A 73 11.59 -13.04 -7.41
N GLU A 74 10.77 -12.02 -7.19
CA GLU A 74 11.05 -10.91 -6.27
C GLU A 74 10.46 -11.20 -4.87
N SER A 75 11.22 -10.94 -3.82
CA SER A 75 10.70 -10.97 -2.46
C SER A 75 9.82 -9.75 -2.19
N TYR A 76 8.96 -9.81 -1.15
CA TYR A 76 8.16 -8.66 -0.72
C TYR A 76 9.02 -7.43 -0.39
N ARG A 77 10.16 -7.64 0.28
CA ARG A 77 11.09 -6.57 0.64
C ARG A 77 11.73 -5.92 -0.57
N GLU A 78 12.18 -6.69 -1.54
CA GLU A 78 12.74 -6.17 -2.79
C GLU A 78 11.70 -5.37 -3.57
N ALA A 79 10.47 -5.88 -3.67
CA ALA A 79 9.36 -5.20 -4.32
C ALA A 79 9.03 -3.86 -3.64
N ALA A 80 8.92 -3.83 -2.32
CA ALA A 80 8.64 -2.62 -1.56
C ALA A 80 9.75 -1.57 -1.72
N ARG A 81 11.03 -1.99 -1.64
CA ARG A 81 12.19 -1.11 -1.86
C ARG A 81 12.29 -0.57 -3.28
N ARG A 82 11.84 -1.31 -4.26
CA ARG A 82 11.77 -0.87 -5.67
C ARG A 82 10.65 0.14 -5.87
N ARG A 83 9.44 -0.16 -5.38
CA ARG A 83 8.23 0.62 -5.70
C ARG A 83 8.13 1.94 -4.94
N LEU A 84 8.63 2.01 -3.70
CA LEU A 84 8.59 3.25 -2.93
C LEU A 84 9.27 4.42 -3.67
N PRO A 85 10.52 4.31 -4.17
CA PRO A 85 11.11 5.37 -4.97
C PRO A 85 10.45 5.56 -6.34
N GLU A 86 9.92 4.50 -6.96
CA GLU A 86 9.20 4.63 -8.24
C GLU A 86 7.90 5.43 -8.09
N GLU A 87 7.14 5.24 -7.01
CA GLU A 87 5.87 5.94 -6.78
C GLU A 87 6.04 7.29 -6.09
N MET A 88 6.88 7.37 -5.05
CA MET A 88 6.98 8.52 -4.14
C MET A 88 8.29 9.30 -4.25
N GLY A 89 9.27 8.79 -5.01
CA GLY A 89 10.52 9.50 -5.33
C GLY A 89 11.60 9.48 -4.25
N PHE A 90 11.45 8.70 -3.19
CA PHE A 90 12.44 8.58 -2.13
C PHE A 90 12.58 7.14 -1.61
N GLU A 91 13.68 6.87 -0.93
CA GLU A 91 13.95 5.59 -0.26
C GLU A 91 13.84 5.75 1.26
N ALA A 92 13.44 4.68 1.94
CA ALA A 92 13.46 4.59 3.40
C ALA A 92 13.76 3.16 3.86
N PRO A 93 14.35 2.98 5.05
CA PRO A 93 14.41 1.67 5.67
C PRO A 93 13.00 1.13 5.95
N LEU A 94 12.74 -0.13 5.56
CA LEU A 94 11.45 -0.77 5.70
C LEU A 94 11.54 -1.99 6.61
N THR A 95 10.63 -2.07 7.58
CA THR A 95 10.51 -3.21 8.50
C THR A 95 9.17 -3.90 8.24
N PRO A 96 9.14 -5.23 7.98
CA PRO A 96 7.89 -5.98 7.91
C PRO A 96 7.29 -6.07 9.32
N VAL A 97 5.98 -5.85 9.43
CA VAL A 97 5.30 -5.80 10.73
C VAL A 97 4.19 -6.83 10.88
N PHE A 98 3.44 -7.14 9.82
CA PHE A 98 2.44 -8.21 9.80
C PHE A 98 2.04 -8.57 8.37
N GLU A 99 1.36 -9.69 8.21
CA GLU A 99 0.65 -10.10 7.00
C GLU A 99 -0.86 -10.06 7.22
N GLU A 100 -1.59 -9.72 6.18
CA GLU A 100 -3.05 -9.73 6.15
C GLU A 100 -3.56 -10.31 4.83
N THR A 101 -4.46 -11.26 4.90
CA THR A 101 -5.15 -11.77 3.70
C THR A 101 -6.56 -11.19 3.67
N TYR A 102 -6.92 -10.59 2.55
CA TYR A 102 -8.24 -10.02 2.38
C TYR A 102 -8.82 -10.25 0.98
N HIS A 103 -10.14 -10.20 0.91
CA HIS A 103 -10.93 -10.29 -0.30
C HIS A 103 -11.91 -9.10 -0.31
N LEU A 104 -11.57 -8.05 -1.02
CA LEU A 104 -12.28 -6.77 -1.00
C LEU A 104 -12.79 -6.39 -2.39
N PRO A 105 -14.10 -6.12 -2.57
CA PRO A 105 -14.57 -5.52 -3.80
C PRO A 105 -14.04 -4.09 -3.94
N VAL A 106 -13.58 -3.74 -5.15
CA VAL A 106 -12.99 -2.41 -5.43
C VAL A 106 -13.68 -1.68 -6.59
N GLY A 107 -14.94 -2.01 -6.83
CA GLY A 107 -15.78 -1.45 -7.90
C GLY A 107 -15.68 -2.22 -9.22
N ASP A 108 -16.60 -1.95 -10.13
CA ASP A 108 -16.62 -2.47 -11.51
C ASP A 108 -16.34 -3.98 -11.66
N ASP A 109 -16.89 -4.80 -10.75
CA ASP A 109 -16.69 -6.25 -10.70
C ASP A 109 -15.22 -6.68 -10.49
N LEU A 110 -14.38 -5.81 -9.93
CA LEU A 110 -13.00 -6.09 -9.57
C LEU A 110 -12.86 -6.41 -8.08
N VAL A 111 -11.90 -7.28 -7.77
CA VAL A 111 -11.62 -7.77 -6.41
C VAL A 111 -10.14 -7.69 -6.10
N GLU A 112 -9.81 -7.10 -4.95
CA GLU A 112 -8.50 -7.21 -4.33
C GLU A 112 -8.49 -8.46 -3.42
N HIS A 113 -8.03 -9.60 -3.94
CA HIS A 113 -7.82 -10.82 -3.19
C HIS A 113 -6.33 -11.03 -3.01
N GLU A 114 -5.80 -10.54 -1.90
CA GLU A 114 -4.38 -10.38 -1.69
C GLU A 114 -3.90 -11.05 -0.40
N TYR A 115 -2.75 -11.72 -0.49
CA TYR A 115 -1.87 -11.98 0.64
C TYR A 115 -0.90 -10.81 0.73
N ASN A 116 -1.15 -9.89 1.68
CA ASN A 116 -0.48 -8.60 1.77
C ASN A 116 0.53 -8.57 2.90
N GLN A 117 1.81 -8.34 2.58
CA GLN A 117 2.86 -8.06 3.56
C GLN A 117 2.89 -6.55 3.85
N VAL A 118 2.71 -6.17 5.10
CA VAL A 118 2.76 -4.77 5.53
C VAL A 118 4.13 -4.40 6.06
N PHE A 119 4.66 -3.28 5.56
CA PHE A 119 5.92 -2.67 5.97
C PHE A 119 5.68 -1.30 6.60
N VAL A 120 6.46 -1.00 7.61
CA VAL A 120 6.54 0.32 8.22
C VAL A 120 7.96 0.88 8.03
N GLY A 121 8.06 2.15 7.75
CA GLY A 121 9.32 2.87 7.64
C GLY A 121 9.23 4.25 8.27
N ARG A 122 10.39 4.87 8.49
CA ARG A 122 10.53 6.23 8.97
C ARG A 122 11.37 7.04 8.00
N ALA A 123 10.88 8.22 7.65
CA ALA A 123 11.58 9.20 6.82
C ALA A 123 11.33 10.60 7.42
N PRO A 124 12.35 11.16 8.14
CA PRO A 124 12.18 12.42 8.88
C PRO A 124 11.84 13.62 8.01
N ASP A 125 12.47 13.71 6.85
CA ASP A 125 12.28 14.83 5.92
C ASP A 125 12.60 14.35 4.48
N PRO A 126 11.79 13.44 3.92
CA PRO A 126 12.06 12.93 2.60
C PRO A 126 11.71 13.97 1.54
N ASP A 127 12.51 14.02 0.48
CA ASP A 127 12.20 14.78 -0.72
C ASP A 127 11.13 14.05 -1.55
N VAL A 128 9.87 14.26 -1.19
CA VAL A 128 8.73 13.58 -1.82
C VAL A 128 8.53 14.11 -3.23
N ARG A 129 8.79 13.24 -4.21
CA ARG A 129 8.61 13.54 -5.65
C ARG A 129 7.82 12.42 -6.31
N PRO A 130 6.49 12.41 -6.15
CA PRO A 130 5.69 11.32 -6.67
C PRO A 130 5.68 11.28 -8.19
N SER A 131 5.55 10.06 -8.73
CA SER A 131 5.32 9.85 -10.14
C SER A 131 3.91 10.32 -10.53
N ALA A 132 3.80 11.22 -11.49
CA ALA A 132 2.51 11.71 -11.98
C ALA A 132 1.65 10.61 -12.65
N ASP A 133 2.26 9.50 -13.07
CA ASP A 133 1.54 8.36 -13.63
C ASP A 133 0.86 7.50 -12.53
N GLU A 134 1.24 7.70 -11.27
CA GLU A 134 0.78 6.89 -10.13
C GLU A 134 0.00 7.70 -9.10
N VAL A 135 0.38 8.96 -8.87
CA VAL A 135 -0.03 9.78 -7.72
C VAL A 135 -0.39 11.18 -8.16
N ASP A 136 -1.63 11.62 -7.89
CA ASP A 136 -2.10 12.98 -8.18
C ASP A 136 -1.74 13.97 -7.07
N ASP A 137 -1.75 13.51 -5.80
CA ASP A 137 -1.46 14.35 -4.63
C ASP A 137 -0.92 13.52 -3.47
N TRP A 138 -0.34 14.17 -2.47
CA TRP A 138 0.17 13.54 -1.26
C TRP A 138 0.07 14.46 -0.04
N ALA A 139 0.01 13.88 1.15
CA ALA A 139 -0.09 14.65 2.39
C ALA A 139 0.48 13.90 3.59
N TRP A 140 1.06 14.64 4.54
CA TRP A 140 1.36 14.17 5.88
C TRP A 140 0.17 14.38 6.80
N VAL A 141 -0.33 13.34 7.44
CA VAL A 141 -1.54 13.40 8.27
C VAL A 141 -1.32 12.70 9.61
N HIS A 142 -1.70 13.34 10.70
CA HIS A 142 -1.69 12.70 12.00
C HIS A 142 -2.70 11.55 12.06
N PRO A 143 -2.33 10.40 12.64
CA PRO A 143 -3.20 9.22 12.70
C PRO A 143 -4.58 9.47 13.30
N ASP A 144 -4.70 10.30 14.34
CA ASP A 144 -5.99 10.60 14.97
C ASP A 144 -6.90 11.41 14.03
N ALA A 145 -6.37 12.46 13.40
CA ALA A 145 -7.10 13.23 12.38
C ALA A 145 -7.51 12.35 11.19
N LEU A 146 -6.63 11.43 10.78
CA LEU A 146 -6.92 10.48 9.71
C LEU A 146 -8.05 9.50 10.07
N ARG A 147 -8.06 8.97 11.30
CA ARG A 147 -9.14 8.09 11.78
C ARG A 147 -10.48 8.81 11.81
N ASP A 148 -10.51 10.06 12.29
CA ASP A 148 -11.72 10.87 12.34
C ASP A 148 -12.24 11.15 10.93
N ASP A 149 -11.37 11.55 10.01
CA ASP A 149 -11.75 11.84 8.62
C ASP A 149 -12.21 10.57 7.89
N MET A 150 -11.52 9.46 8.07
CA MET A 150 -11.87 8.17 7.48
C MET A 150 -13.23 7.66 8.01
N ALA A 151 -13.56 7.90 9.29
CA ALA A 151 -14.86 7.58 9.84
C ALA A 151 -15.97 8.46 9.25
N ALA A 152 -15.71 9.75 9.03
CA ALA A 152 -16.66 10.70 8.47
C ALA A 152 -16.84 10.53 6.95
N ARG A 153 -15.77 10.19 6.24
CA ARG A 153 -15.71 10.12 4.77
C ARG A 153 -15.04 8.83 4.27
N PRO A 154 -15.55 7.63 4.61
CA PRO A 154 -14.88 6.36 4.29
C PRO A 154 -14.68 6.14 2.79
N THR A 155 -15.54 6.69 1.95
CA THR A 155 -15.47 6.55 0.49
C THR A 155 -14.35 7.36 -0.17
N HIS A 156 -13.68 8.26 0.58
CA HIS A 156 -12.51 8.98 0.11
C HIS A 156 -11.23 8.14 0.19
N TYR A 157 -11.29 6.98 0.82
CA TYR A 157 -10.14 6.13 1.11
C TYR A 157 -10.30 4.75 0.46
N THR A 158 -9.19 4.16 0.03
CA THR A 158 -9.20 2.80 -0.50
C THR A 158 -9.66 1.79 0.56
N SER A 159 -10.33 0.74 0.14
CA SER A 159 -10.88 -0.27 1.06
C SER A 159 -9.80 -1.00 1.85
N TRP A 160 -8.67 -1.33 1.22
CA TRP A 160 -7.54 -1.98 1.91
C TRP A 160 -6.87 -1.04 2.92
N PHE A 161 -6.74 0.26 2.63
CA PHE A 161 -6.17 1.22 3.58
C PHE A 161 -7.04 1.35 4.82
N ARG A 162 -8.36 1.38 4.67
CA ARG A 162 -9.30 1.38 5.82
C ARG A 162 -9.14 0.13 6.68
N LEU A 163 -8.88 -1.03 6.07
CA LEU A 163 -8.63 -2.29 6.77
C LEU A 163 -7.29 -2.29 7.49
N LEU A 164 -6.22 -1.85 6.83
CA LEU A 164 -4.84 -2.00 7.30
C LEU A 164 -4.38 -0.90 8.27
N LEU A 165 -5.01 0.27 8.31
CA LEU A 165 -4.55 1.42 9.10
C LEU A 165 -4.45 1.09 10.60
N GLY A 166 -5.50 0.53 11.20
CA GLY A 166 -5.51 0.18 12.62
C GLY A 166 -4.37 -0.77 12.99
N PRO A 167 -4.31 -1.97 12.37
CA PRO A 167 -3.22 -2.91 12.60
C PRO A 167 -1.81 -2.32 12.31
N ALA A 168 -1.66 -1.47 11.30
CA ALA A 168 -0.37 -0.83 11.00
C ALA A 168 0.07 0.11 12.13
N LEU A 169 -0.83 0.90 12.68
CA LEU A 169 -0.55 1.77 13.82
C LEU A 169 -0.22 0.98 15.10
N ASP A 170 -0.95 -0.11 15.36
CA ASP A 170 -0.75 -0.96 16.53
C ASP A 170 0.58 -1.73 16.49
N ASN A 171 1.09 -2.04 15.29
CA ASN A 171 2.35 -2.75 15.08
C ASN A 171 3.53 -1.83 14.73
N THR A 172 3.35 -0.51 14.70
CA THR A 172 4.46 0.42 14.49
C THR A 172 5.32 0.45 15.76
N PRO A 173 6.66 0.18 15.68
CA PRO A 173 7.55 0.24 16.82
C PRO A 173 7.48 1.61 17.51
N THR A 174 7.40 1.61 18.84
CA THR A 174 7.27 2.82 19.68
C THR A 174 8.41 3.83 19.48
N ASP A 175 9.57 3.37 19.01
CA ASP A 175 10.71 4.20 18.67
C ASP A 175 10.47 5.06 17.41
N ALA A 176 9.45 4.73 16.62
CA ALA A 176 9.03 5.53 15.46
C ALA A 176 8.08 6.69 15.82
N VAL A 177 7.57 6.73 17.06
CA VAL A 177 6.55 7.70 17.52
C VAL A 177 7.07 8.57 18.68
N SER A 178 8.23 8.24 19.28
CA SER A 178 8.72 8.92 20.48
C SER A 178 9.98 9.73 20.23
N SER A 179 9.81 10.98 19.83
CA SER A 179 10.73 12.06 20.21
C SER A 179 9.94 13.36 20.36
N SER A 180 9.19 13.42 21.47
CA SER A 180 8.66 14.68 22.01
C SER A 180 9.03 14.70 23.49
N ARG A 181 10.18 15.26 23.80
CA ARG A 181 10.47 16.00 25.05
C ARG A 181 11.38 17.17 24.73
#